data_d8b76fa360cf3762a5fc5240d30da6a6
#
_entry.id   d8b76fa360cf3762a5fc5240d30da6a6
#
_cell.length_a   1.000
_cell.length_b   1.000
_cell.length_c   1.000
_cell.angle_alpha   90.00
_cell.angle_beta   90.00
_cell.angle_gamma   90.00
#
_symmetry.space_group_name_H-M   'P 1'
#
loop_
_entity.id
_entity.type
_entity.pdbx_description
1 polymer ?
#
loop_
_entity_poly.entity_id
_entity_poly.type
_entity_poly.pdbx_seq_one_letter_code
_entity_poly.pdbx_strand_id
1 'polypeptide(L)'
;MRHVLTSEAVTRGHPDKLCDQVADGVLDALLTEDPEARAACEAAVWENHLLLFGEISARQEPDYEAVAREVLRDIGYDRPGLGLDADHCDIQIRFHPQSPDIAQGVSHRSAEDTGAGDQGIMTGYACRETPELMPLPVTLAGALVKRLDHMRRSGGMPWLLPDGKAQVSVAYEDGHPARITTVVLSAQHTPNVRTDALREVLRREVILPVLPPALTDEEPLLYINPTGRFVLGGPAGDAGLTGRKAVSDAYGGAAHHGGGSLAGKDSTKMDRTGAYLARYLAKNVVAAGLADRCEVQLAYAIGLADPVSVSVNTFGTGMIRDETLAVWLEDHVDMRPGVVIRRFGLTRPIYRGLATYGPFGENGRGMPWERTDLRFPAQF
;
A
#
# COMPACT_ATOMS: atom_id res chain seq x y z
N MET A 1 -13.68 -2.01 -26.63
CA MET A 1 -12.30 -1.47 -26.86
C MET A 1 -11.32 -2.41 -26.22
N ARG A 2 -10.23 -2.80 -26.92
CA ARG A 2 -9.20 -3.69 -26.34
C ARG A 2 -8.02 -2.88 -25.84
N HIS A 3 -7.58 -3.16 -24.62
CA HIS A 3 -6.35 -2.59 -24.02
C HIS A 3 -5.72 -3.58 -23.04
N VAL A 4 -4.49 -3.33 -22.64
CA VAL A 4 -3.78 -4.14 -21.64
C VAL A 4 -3.45 -3.23 -20.44
N LEU A 5 -3.79 -3.69 -19.24
CA LEU A 5 -3.35 -3.06 -18.00
C LEU A 5 -2.34 -3.96 -17.31
N THR A 6 -1.25 -3.35 -16.84
CA THR A 6 -0.17 -4.04 -16.15
C THR A 6 0.03 -3.43 -14.79
N SER A 7 0.13 -4.27 -13.77
CA SER A 7 0.44 -3.87 -12.40
C SER A 7 1.59 -4.70 -11.83
N GLU A 8 2.30 -4.12 -10.87
CA GLU A 8 3.40 -4.79 -10.18
C GLU A 8 3.19 -4.77 -8.66
N ALA A 9 3.83 -5.72 -7.99
CA ALA A 9 3.95 -5.76 -6.54
C ALA A 9 5.31 -6.33 -6.16
N VAL A 10 5.76 -6.04 -4.93
CA VAL A 10 7.05 -6.50 -4.42
C VAL A 10 6.86 -7.25 -3.10
N THR A 11 7.82 -8.14 -2.78
CA THR A 11 7.84 -8.85 -1.51
C THR A 11 8.16 -7.89 -0.36
N ARG A 12 7.92 -8.35 0.87
CA ARG A 12 8.26 -7.61 2.09
C ARG A 12 9.76 -7.34 2.25
N GLY A 13 10.62 -8.13 1.61
CA GLY A 13 12.07 -7.95 1.63
C GLY A 13 12.64 -7.08 0.51
N HIS A 14 11.79 -6.55 -0.39
CA HIS A 14 12.23 -5.54 -1.34
C HIS A 14 12.70 -4.28 -0.60
N PRO A 15 13.81 -3.63 -1.00
CA PRO A 15 14.38 -2.49 -0.26
C PRO A 15 13.41 -1.35 0.05
N ASP A 16 12.58 -0.93 -0.92
CA ASP A 16 11.58 0.10 -0.69
C ASP A 16 10.52 -0.34 0.33
N LYS A 17 10.05 -1.60 0.25
CA LYS A 17 9.06 -2.13 1.20
C LYS A 17 9.62 -2.43 2.58
N LEU A 18 10.90 -2.71 2.67
CA LEU A 18 11.61 -2.75 3.93
C LEU A 18 11.55 -1.37 4.61
N CYS A 19 11.84 -0.29 3.88
CA CYS A 19 11.76 1.07 4.41
C CYS A 19 10.34 1.43 4.87
N ASP A 20 9.32 1.10 4.08
CA ASP A 20 7.92 1.34 4.46
C ASP A 20 7.54 0.60 5.75
N GLN A 21 7.95 -0.67 5.91
CA GLN A 21 7.67 -1.46 7.10
C GLN A 21 8.40 -0.95 8.34
N VAL A 22 9.63 -0.45 8.18
CA VAL A 22 10.39 0.14 9.30
C VAL A 22 9.74 1.47 9.72
N ALA A 23 9.40 2.33 8.76
CA ALA A 23 8.76 3.62 9.05
C ALA A 23 7.40 3.45 9.74
N ASP A 24 6.56 2.52 9.27
CA ASP A 24 5.29 2.20 9.93
C ASP A 24 5.48 1.41 11.24
N GLY A 25 6.55 0.66 11.40
CA GLY A 25 6.93 0.04 12.67
C GLY A 25 7.27 1.09 13.74
N VAL A 26 8.00 2.13 13.36
CA VAL A 26 8.29 3.29 14.22
C VAL A 26 6.98 4.01 14.59
N LEU A 27 6.09 4.25 13.63
CA LEU A 27 4.79 4.86 13.89
C LEU A 27 3.95 4.02 14.86
N ASP A 28 3.85 2.72 14.66
CA ASP A 28 3.07 1.85 15.54
C ASP A 28 3.65 1.81 16.97
N ALA A 29 4.97 1.81 17.11
CA ALA A 29 5.62 1.90 18.41
C ALA A 29 5.31 3.23 19.12
N LEU A 30 5.37 4.36 18.40
CA LEU A 30 4.97 5.68 18.92
C LEU A 30 3.51 5.70 19.37
N LEU A 31 2.58 5.23 18.54
CA LEU A 31 1.14 5.24 18.84
C LEU A 31 0.76 4.28 19.98
N THR A 32 1.57 3.28 20.25
CA THR A 32 1.39 2.38 21.40
C THR A 32 1.61 3.13 22.71
N GLU A 33 2.63 4.00 22.78
CA GLU A 33 2.98 4.79 23.96
C GLU A 33 2.20 6.12 24.05
N ASP A 34 1.95 6.74 22.89
CA ASP A 34 1.26 8.03 22.78
C ASP A 34 0.33 8.06 21.56
N PRO A 35 -0.98 7.81 21.74
CA PRO A 35 -1.97 7.88 20.64
C PRO A 35 -2.08 9.26 19.97
N GLU A 36 -1.52 10.32 20.59
CA GLU A 36 -1.50 11.67 20.04
C GLU A 36 -0.15 12.01 19.36
N ALA A 37 0.80 11.05 19.29
CA ALA A 37 2.08 11.26 18.64
C ALA A 37 1.92 11.75 17.19
N ARG A 38 2.82 12.64 16.79
CA ARG A 38 2.94 13.15 15.42
C ARG A 38 4.22 12.59 14.82
N ALA A 39 4.08 11.99 13.66
CA ALA A 39 5.20 11.38 12.95
C ALA A 39 5.09 11.60 11.44
N ALA A 40 6.21 11.92 10.86
CA ALA A 40 6.51 11.82 9.44
C ALA A 40 7.89 11.14 9.35
N CYS A 41 7.90 9.83 9.55
CA CYS A 41 9.10 9.01 9.57
C CYS A 41 9.41 8.53 8.15
N GLU A 42 10.61 8.82 7.70
CA GLU A 42 11.18 8.32 6.46
C GLU A 42 12.32 7.36 6.75
N ALA A 43 12.54 6.42 5.85
CA ALA A 43 13.65 5.48 5.91
C ALA A 43 14.36 5.38 4.56
N ALA A 44 15.67 5.22 4.60
CA ALA A 44 16.50 4.88 3.46
C ALA A 44 17.42 3.73 3.81
N VAL A 45 17.58 2.78 2.89
CA VAL A 45 18.43 1.60 3.07
C VAL A 45 19.34 1.39 1.87
N TRP A 46 20.60 1.07 2.11
CA TRP A 46 21.56 0.65 1.08
C TRP A 46 22.61 -0.26 1.72
N GLU A 47 22.98 -1.31 1.04
CA GLU A 47 23.93 -2.28 1.59
C GLU A 47 23.56 -2.66 3.04
N ASN A 48 24.50 -2.55 3.97
CA ASN A 48 24.29 -2.84 5.41
C ASN A 48 24.04 -1.56 6.24
N HIS A 49 23.40 -0.54 5.66
CA HIS A 49 23.09 0.74 6.30
C HIS A 49 21.60 1.03 6.24
N LEU A 50 21.05 1.55 7.34
CA LEU A 50 19.70 2.05 7.45
C LEU A 50 19.72 3.46 8.06
N LEU A 51 19.09 4.41 7.40
CA LEU A 51 18.85 5.75 7.91
C LEU A 51 17.38 5.93 8.22
N LEU A 52 17.05 6.36 9.44
CA LEU A 52 15.74 6.83 9.87
C LEU A 52 15.81 8.33 10.08
N PHE A 53 14.89 9.08 9.48
CA PHE A 53 14.89 10.54 9.56
C PHE A 53 13.48 11.12 9.42
N GLY A 54 13.34 12.41 9.69
CA GLY A 54 12.06 13.11 9.56
C GLY A 54 11.62 13.78 10.86
N GLU A 55 10.31 13.98 11.00
CA GLU A 55 9.73 14.70 12.11
C GLU A 55 8.99 13.76 13.06
N ILE A 56 9.29 13.85 14.37
CA ILE A 56 8.58 13.16 15.43
C ILE A 56 8.32 14.13 16.58
N SER A 57 7.09 14.13 17.08
CA SER A 57 6.69 14.81 18.32
C SER A 57 5.81 13.86 19.12
N ALA A 58 6.32 13.36 20.22
CA ALA A 58 5.66 12.42 21.12
C ALA A 58 6.02 12.72 22.58
N ARG A 59 5.16 12.32 23.51
CA ARG A 59 5.44 12.41 24.96
C ARG A 59 6.45 11.40 25.43
N GLN A 60 6.48 10.24 24.79
CA GLN A 60 7.44 9.16 25.02
C GLN A 60 7.95 8.66 23.68
N GLU A 61 9.24 8.42 23.61
CA GLU A 61 9.88 7.91 22.41
C GLU A 61 10.31 6.46 22.64
N PRO A 62 10.00 5.53 21.72
CA PRO A 62 10.47 4.16 21.79
C PRO A 62 11.97 4.09 21.46
N ASP A 63 12.58 2.93 21.70
CA ASP A 63 13.89 2.61 21.17
C ASP A 63 13.76 2.34 19.64
N TYR A 64 13.98 3.36 18.85
CA TYR A 64 13.84 3.31 17.40
C TYR A 64 14.79 2.30 16.75
N GLU A 65 15.99 2.13 17.31
CA GLU A 65 16.94 1.15 16.81
C GLU A 65 16.44 -0.28 17.07
N ALA A 66 15.93 -0.56 18.26
CA ALA A 66 15.36 -1.86 18.60
C ALA A 66 14.14 -2.18 17.71
N VAL A 67 13.25 -1.20 17.46
CA VAL A 67 12.10 -1.35 16.55
C VAL A 67 12.56 -1.69 15.14
N ALA A 68 13.53 -0.95 14.61
CA ALA A 68 14.05 -1.20 13.26
C ALA A 68 14.65 -2.60 13.14
N ARG A 69 15.51 -3.01 14.08
CA ARG A 69 16.12 -4.34 14.09
C ARG A 69 15.10 -5.47 14.18
N GLU A 70 14.03 -5.29 14.97
CA GLU A 70 12.92 -6.25 15.04
C GLU A 70 12.22 -6.40 13.69
N VAL A 71 11.91 -5.27 13.02
CA VAL A 71 11.28 -5.29 11.69
C VAL A 71 12.17 -6.00 10.68
N LEU A 72 13.46 -5.71 10.66
CA LEU A 72 14.42 -6.35 9.74
C LEU A 72 14.49 -7.87 9.94
N ARG A 73 14.51 -8.34 11.20
CA ARG A 73 14.48 -9.78 11.51
C ARG A 73 13.18 -10.44 11.03
N ASP A 74 12.03 -9.82 11.29
CA ASP A 74 10.74 -10.36 10.86
C ASP A 74 10.62 -10.42 9.33
N ILE A 75 11.21 -9.48 8.60
CA ILE A 75 11.31 -9.54 7.14
C ILE A 75 12.15 -10.73 6.69
N GLY A 76 13.19 -11.07 7.44
CA GLY A 76 14.11 -12.18 7.15
C GLY A 76 15.53 -11.75 6.80
N TYR A 77 15.93 -10.54 7.17
CA TYR A 77 17.34 -10.08 7.16
C TYR A 77 17.99 -10.40 8.52
N ASP A 78 17.97 -11.67 8.90
CA ASP A 78 18.24 -12.21 10.23
C ASP A 78 19.62 -12.88 10.36
N ARG A 79 20.45 -12.80 9.32
CA ARG A 79 21.78 -13.43 9.31
C ARG A 79 22.73 -12.78 8.30
N PRO A 80 24.06 -12.93 8.50
CA PRO A 80 25.06 -12.46 7.55
C PRO A 80 24.91 -13.06 6.15
N GLY A 81 25.34 -12.31 5.13
CA GLY A 81 25.37 -12.74 3.73
C GLY A 81 24.12 -12.45 2.92
N LEU A 82 23.11 -11.81 3.51
CA LEU A 82 21.90 -11.36 2.81
C LEU A 82 22.02 -9.93 2.24
N GLY A 83 23.16 -9.27 2.46
CA GLY A 83 23.40 -7.88 2.05
C GLY A 83 22.96 -6.85 3.07
N LEU A 84 22.06 -7.23 3.97
CA LEU A 84 21.68 -6.51 5.19
C LEU A 84 21.61 -7.53 6.32
N ASP A 85 22.04 -7.13 7.51
CA ASP A 85 22.01 -7.97 8.70
C ASP A 85 21.42 -7.16 9.87
N ALA A 86 20.25 -7.56 10.34
CA ALA A 86 19.51 -6.87 11.40
C ALA A 86 20.33 -6.67 12.70
N ASP A 87 21.26 -7.58 13.01
CA ASP A 87 22.04 -7.50 14.24
C ASP A 87 23.32 -6.64 14.10
N HIS A 88 23.84 -6.48 12.87
CA HIS A 88 25.13 -5.84 12.62
C HIS A 88 25.07 -4.67 11.63
N CYS A 89 23.87 -4.29 11.10
CA CYS A 89 23.77 -3.14 10.23
C CYS A 89 23.99 -1.81 11.00
N ASP A 90 24.56 -0.84 10.30
CA ASP A 90 24.68 0.53 10.81
C ASP A 90 23.31 1.23 10.69
N ILE A 91 22.73 1.60 11.84
CA ILE A 91 21.46 2.31 11.92
C ILE A 91 21.71 3.74 12.37
N GLN A 92 21.40 4.70 11.52
CA GLN A 92 21.49 6.11 11.81
C GLN A 92 20.09 6.69 12.03
N ILE A 93 19.92 7.49 13.09
CA ILE A 93 18.66 8.09 13.49
C ILE A 93 18.82 9.60 13.50
N ARG A 94 17.95 10.33 12.77
CA ARG A 94 17.98 11.78 12.59
C ARG A 94 16.55 12.34 12.63
N PHE A 95 15.90 12.28 13.78
CA PHE A 95 14.60 12.88 14.00
C PHE A 95 14.73 14.28 14.60
N HIS A 96 13.77 15.14 14.27
CA HIS A 96 13.57 16.43 14.90
C HIS A 96 12.08 16.67 15.18
N PRO A 97 11.72 17.58 16.09
CA PRO A 97 10.30 17.90 16.35
C PRO A 97 9.62 18.52 15.12
N GLN A 98 8.31 18.27 14.99
CA GLN A 98 7.48 18.92 13.97
C GLN A 98 7.55 20.46 14.10
N SER A 99 7.52 21.14 12.95
CA SER A 99 7.51 22.62 12.91
C SER A 99 6.32 23.18 13.72
N PRO A 100 6.54 24.17 14.61
CA PRO A 100 5.47 24.84 15.33
C PRO A 100 4.45 25.52 14.39
N ASP A 101 4.90 26.00 13.23
CA ASP A 101 4.02 26.65 12.25
C ASP A 101 3.01 25.67 11.64
N ILE A 102 3.44 24.44 11.38
CA ILE A 102 2.56 23.37 10.92
C ILE A 102 1.60 22.95 12.05
N ALA A 103 2.10 22.83 13.28
CA ALA A 103 1.30 22.42 14.42
C ALA A 103 0.13 23.37 14.70
N GLN A 104 0.28 24.68 14.47
CA GLN A 104 -0.80 25.66 14.64
C GLN A 104 -2.00 25.40 13.73
N GLY A 105 -1.77 24.94 12.49
CA GLY A 105 -2.84 24.63 11.53
C GLY A 105 -3.58 23.34 11.82
N VAL A 106 -2.99 22.44 12.59
CA VAL A 106 -3.53 21.09 12.86
C VAL A 106 -4.20 20.98 14.23
N SER A 107 -3.68 21.72 15.23
CA SER A 107 -4.11 21.60 16.63
C SER A 107 -5.24 22.57 16.94
N HIS A 108 -6.49 22.10 16.89
CA HIS A 108 -7.67 22.88 17.26
C HIS A 108 -8.36 22.31 18.51
N ARG A 109 -9.35 23.10 19.02
CA ARG A 109 -10.05 22.80 20.30
C ARG A 109 -10.95 21.56 20.23
N SER A 110 -11.38 21.17 19.03
CA SER A 110 -12.22 20.00 18.84
C SER A 110 -11.73 19.17 17.64
N ALA A 111 -12.15 17.91 17.57
CA ALA A 111 -11.84 17.05 16.42
C ALA A 111 -12.55 17.54 15.14
N GLU A 112 -13.67 18.21 15.29
CA GLU A 112 -14.43 18.83 14.19
C GLU A 112 -13.67 19.99 13.54
N ASP A 113 -12.81 20.66 14.32
CA ASP A 113 -12.03 21.81 13.87
C ASP A 113 -10.59 21.42 13.47
N THR A 114 -10.20 20.15 13.61
CA THR A 114 -8.85 19.70 13.24
C THR A 114 -8.63 19.91 11.75
N GLY A 115 -7.69 20.77 11.41
CA GLY A 115 -7.31 21.04 10.01
C GLY A 115 -6.44 19.96 9.42
N ALA A 116 -6.39 19.91 8.10
CA ALA A 116 -5.46 19.05 7.37
C ALA A 116 -4.00 19.43 7.69
N GLY A 117 -3.16 18.43 7.93
CA GLY A 117 -1.75 18.64 8.26
C GLY A 117 -0.89 19.11 7.09
N ASP A 118 -1.40 18.97 5.88
CA ASP A 118 -0.77 19.44 4.64
C ASP A 118 -1.83 19.65 3.56
N GLN A 119 -1.45 20.32 2.50
CA GLN A 119 -2.19 20.32 1.25
C GLN A 119 -1.92 19.03 0.48
N GLY A 120 -2.88 18.59 -0.34
CA GLY A 120 -2.66 17.40 -1.18
C GLY A 120 -3.90 16.95 -1.89
N ILE A 121 -3.71 16.00 -2.80
CA ILE A 121 -4.75 15.33 -3.56
C ILE A 121 -4.68 13.84 -3.24
N MET A 122 -5.80 13.26 -2.82
CA MET A 122 -5.90 11.84 -2.48
C MET A 122 -6.94 11.19 -3.37
N THR A 123 -6.62 10.03 -3.90
CA THR A 123 -7.49 9.28 -4.80
C THR A 123 -7.90 7.96 -4.18
N GLY A 124 -9.18 7.67 -4.24
CA GLY A 124 -9.77 6.37 -3.93
C GLY A 124 -10.38 5.75 -5.18
N TYR A 125 -10.29 4.44 -5.31
CA TYR A 125 -10.84 3.72 -6.45
C TYR A 125 -11.48 2.40 -6.02
N ALA A 126 -12.50 1.99 -6.76
CA ALA A 126 -13.11 0.67 -6.66
C ALA A 126 -13.64 0.23 -8.04
N CYS A 127 -13.63 -1.06 -8.29
CA CYS A 127 -14.21 -1.68 -9.49
C CYS A 127 -14.67 -3.11 -9.20
N ARG A 128 -15.58 -3.65 -10.03
CA ARG A 128 -16.18 -4.98 -9.87
C ARG A 128 -15.34 -6.12 -10.45
N GLU A 129 -14.01 -6.01 -10.41
CA GLU A 129 -13.13 -7.02 -11.00
C GLU A 129 -12.76 -8.14 -10.01
N THR A 130 -12.83 -7.85 -8.71
CA THR A 130 -12.55 -8.81 -7.63
C THR A 130 -13.60 -8.69 -6.51
N PRO A 131 -13.74 -9.69 -5.64
CA PRO A 131 -14.65 -9.63 -4.49
C PRO A 131 -14.38 -8.44 -3.55
N GLU A 132 -13.13 -8.03 -3.44
CA GLU A 132 -12.70 -6.90 -2.64
C GLU A 132 -12.96 -5.54 -3.32
N LEU A 133 -13.49 -5.56 -4.55
CA LEU A 133 -13.69 -4.38 -5.40
C LEU A 133 -12.36 -3.65 -5.71
N MET A 134 -11.35 -4.44 -6.08
CA MET A 134 -10.02 -3.99 -6.49
C MET A 134 -9.73 -4.35 -7.94
N PRO A 135 -8.82 -3.62 -8.62
CA PRO A 135 -8.36 -4.00 -9.96
C PRO A 135 -7.66 -5.36 -9.96
N LEU A 136 -7.98 -6.18 -10.94
CA LEU A 136 -7.46 -7.55 -11.03
C LEU A 136 -5.94 -7.63 -11.17
N PRO A 137 -5.25 -6.80 -12.00
CA PRO A 137 -3.81 -6.93 -12.19
C PRO A 137 -3.01 -6.71 -10.91
N VAL A 138 -3.34 -5.68 -10.10
CA VAL A 138 -2.65 -5.41 -8.83
C VAL A 138 -2.97 -6.47 -7.78
N THR A 139 -4.20 -6.97 -7.77
CA THR A 139 -4.61 -8.07 -6.87
C THR A 139 -3.82 -9.34 -7.16
N LEU A 140 -3.67 -9.71 -8.43
CA LEU A 140 -2.88 -10.89 -8.83
C LEU A 140 -1.38 -10.70 -8.55
N ALA A 141 -0.81 -9.53 -8.86
CA ALA A 141 0.59 -9.23 -8.57
C ALA A 141 0.86 -9.31 -7.04
N GLY A 142 -0.03 -8.73 -6.23
CA GLY A 142 0.02 -8.84 -4.76
C GLY A 142 -0.10 -10.28 -4.26
N ALA A 143 -1.00 -11.08 -4.82
CA ALA A 143 -1.18 -12.49 -4.46
C ALA A 143 0.08 -13.32 -4.78
N LEU A 144 0.74 -13.06 -5.91
CA LEU A 144 1.98 -13.74 -6.29
C LEU A 144 3.11 -13.48 -5.28
N VAL A 145 3.35 -12.23 -4.90
CA VAL A 145 4.42 -11.89 -3.94
C VAL A 145 4.08 -12.35 -2.52
N LYS A 146 2.82 -12.32 -2.12
CA LYS A 146 2.35 -12.91 -0.85
C LYS A 146 2.62 -14.41 -0.81
N ARG A 147 2.30 -15.11 -1.90
CA ARG A 147 2.55 -16.56 -1.99
C ARG A 147 4.04 -16.87 -1.99
N LEU A 148 4.85 -16.10 -2.72
CA LEU A 148 6.31 -16.24 -2.72
C LEU A 148 6.88 -16.08 -1.30
N ASP A 149 6.47 -15.05 -0.58
CA ASP A 149 6.89 -14.81 0.81
C ASP A 149 6.41 -15.91 1.76
N HIS A 150 5.19 -16.39 1.59
CA HIS A 150 4.66 -17.53 2.34
C HIS A 150 5.52 -18.80 2.14
N MET A 151 5.86 -19.14 0.90
CA MET A 151 6.68 -20.32 0.59
C MET A 151 8.08 -20.23 1.20
N ARG A 152 8.66 -19.02 1.25
CA ARG A 152 9.92 -18.76 1.94
C ARG A 152 9.80 -18.95 3.44
N ARG A 153 8.81 -18.32 4.08
CA ARG A 153 8.65 -18.28 5.55
C ARG A 153 8.19 -19.62 6.15
N SER A 154 7.38 -20.36 5.42
CA SER A 154 6.93 -21.70 5.84
C SER A 154 7.99 -22.79 5.69
N GLY A 155 9.16 -22.47 5.10
CA GLY A 155 10.19 -23.44 4.78
C GLY A 155 9.89 -24.32 3.57
N GLY A 156 8.79 -24.07 2.84
CA GLY A 156 8.45 -24.81 1.63
C GLY A 156 9.46 -24.62 0.51
N MET A 157 10.16 -23.48 0.51
CA MET A 157 11.27 -23.18 -0.41
C MET A 157 12.43 -22.53 0.34
N PRO A 158 13.27 -23.32 1.04
CA PRO A 158 14.32 -22.78 1.93
C PRO A 158 15.46 -22.06 1.19
N TRP A 159 15.49 -22.18 -0.13
CA TRP A 159 16.43 -21.48 -1.00
C TRP A 159 15.95 -20.08 -1.45
N LEU A 160 14.69 -19.71 -1.15
CA LEU A 160 14.21 -18.34 -1.40
C LEU A 160 14.82 -17.38 -0.38
N LEU A 161 15.18 -16.19 -0.86
CA LEU A 161 15.66 -15.07 -0.08
C LEU A 161 14.59 -13.96 -0.04
N PRO A 162 14.76 -12.91 0.80
CA PRO A 162 13.66 -11.99 1.09
C PRO A 162 13.15 -11.15 -0.08
N ASP A 163 14.02 -10.82 -1.05
CA ASP A 163 13.68 -9.90 -2.15
C ASP A 163 12.97 -10.61 -3.31
N GLY A 164 12.00 -9.93 -3.89
CA GLY A 164 11.27 -10.43 -5.05
C GLY A 164 10.24 -9.42 -5.57
N LYS A 165 9.82 -9.66 -6.81
CA LYS A 165 8.88 -8.79 -7.52
C LYS A 165 8.01 -9.60 -8.46
N ALA A 166 6.71 -9.26 -8.55
CA ALA A 166 5.80 -9.80 -9.54
C ALA A 166 5.19 -8.68 -10.38
N GLN A 167 4.90 -8.98 -11.65
CA GLN A 167 4.15 -8.12 -12.55
C GLN A 167 3.15 -8.98 -13.32
N VAL A 168 1.91 -8.49 -13.45
CA VAL A 168 0.83 -9.17 -14.16
C VAL A 168 0.22 -8.22 -15.19
N SER A 169 0.10 -8.69 -16.43
CA SER A 169 -0.57 -7.97 -17.51
C SER A 169 -1.87 -8.70 -17.85
N VAL A 170 -2.98 -7.95 -17.87
CA VAL A 170 -4.31 -8.44 -18.17
C VAL A 170 -4.84 -7.69 -19.40
N ALA A 171 -5.32 -8.42 -20.39
CA ALA A 171 -6.05 -7.85 -21.52
C ALA A 171 -7.52 -7.65 -21.14
N TYR A 172 -8.06 -6.51 -21.52
CA TYR A 172 -9.44 -6.13 -21.31
C TYR A 172 -10.20 -6.08 -22.63
N GLU A 173 -11.43 -6.55 -22.61
CA GLU A 173 -12.41 -6.41 -23.69
C GLU A 173 -13.67 -5.74 -23.14
N ASP A 174 -14.06 -4.65 -23.77
CA ASP A 174 -15.27 -3.86 -23.39
C ASP A 174 -15.33 -3.51 -21.90
N GLY A 175 -14.16 -3.18 -21.33
CA GLY A 175 -14.02 -2.73 -19.94
C GLY A 175 -13.90 -3.84 -18.90
N HIS A 176 -13.91 -5.12 -19.31
CA HIS A 176 -13.80 -6.27 -18.40
C HIS A 176 -12.50 -7.05 -18.62
N PRO A 177 -11.91 -7.61 -17.56
CA PRO A 177 -10.78 -8.54 -17.68
C PRO A 177 -11.16 -9.73 -18.56
N ALA A 178 -10.41 -9.98 -19.62
CA ALA A 178 -10.69 -11.07 -20.56
C ALA A 178 -9.63 -12.17 -20.51
N ARG A 179 -8.34 -11.83 -20.34
CA ARG A 179 -7.25 -12.80 -20.36
C ARG A 179 -6.01 -12.25 -19.67
N ILE A 180 -5.29 -13.12 -18.95
CA ILE A 180 -3.93 -12.83 -18.47
C ILE A 180 -2.97 -13.07 -19.63
N THR A 181 -2.21 -12.05 -20.02
CA THR A 181 -1.28 -12.14 -21.17
C THR A 181 0.13 -12.45 -20.75
N THR A 182 0.58 -11.90 -19.61
CA THR A 182 1.98 -12.02 -19.19
C THR A 182 2.08 -12.02 -17.65
N VAL A 183 2.96 -12.86 -17.14
CA VAL A 183 3.40 -12.85 -15.74
C VAL A 183 4.92 -12.77 -15.71
N VAL A 184 5.44 -11.78 -15.00
CA VAL A 184 6.87 -11.69 -14.68
C VAL A 184 7.04 -11.94 -13.18
N LEU A 185 7.94 -12.85 -12.80
CA LEU A 185 8.27 -13.15 -11.41
C LEU A 185 9.77 -13.14 -11.23
N SER A 186 10.27 -12.25 -10.39
CA SER A 186 11.67 -12.23 -9.95
C SER A 186 11.73 -12.63 -8.48
N ALA A 187 12.53 -13.65 -8.18
CA ALA A 187 12.67 -14.21 -6.84
C ALA A 187 14.16 -14.36 -6.49
N GLN A 188 14.60 -13.68 -5.46
CA GLN A 188 15.96 -13.82 -4.94
C GLN A 188 16.16 -15.22 -4.34
N HIS A 189 17.32 -15.81 -4.59
CA HIS A 189 17.58 -17.19 -4.21
C HIS A 189 19.05 -17.45 -3.80
N THR A 190 19.30 -18.54 -3.08
CA THR A 190 20.65 -18.97 -2.75
C THR A 190 21.44 -19.42 -3.99
N PRO A 191 22.79 -19.34 -3.99
CA PRO A 191 23.61 -19.59 -5.19
C PRO A 191 23.55 -21.03 -5.71
N ASN A 192 23.12 -21.99 -4.89
CA ASN A 192 23.20 -23.42 -5.19
C ASN A 192 21.97 -23.98 -5.93
N VAL A 193 20.99 -23.14 -6.29
CA VAL A 193 19.78 -23.57 -6.99
C VAL A 193 19.99 -23.49 -8.50
N ARG A 194 19.68 -24.56 -9.21
CA ARG A 194 19.68 -24.57 -10.67
C ARG A 194 18.50 -23.76 -11.21
N THR A 195 18.75 -22.89 -12.16
CA THR A 195 17.76 -21.97 -12.73
C THR A 195 16.54 -22.68 -13.32
N ASP A 196 16.75 -23.80 -14.02
CA ASP A 196 15.65 -24.57 -14.65
C ASP A 196 14.71 -25.16 -13.57
N ALA A 197 15.30 -25.76 -12.53
CA ALA A 197 14.53 -26.33 -11.42
C ALA A 197 13.78 -25.24 -10.64
N LEU A 198 14.43 -24.10 -10.41
CA LEU A 198 13.81 -22.94 -9.79
C LEU A 198 12.58 -22.46 -10.58
N ARG A 199 12.72 -22.28 -11.89
CA ARG A 199 11.65 -21.82 -12.77
C ARG A 199 10.44 -22.77 -12.73
N GLU A 200 10.67 -24.07 -12.83
CA GLU A 200 9.59 -25.06 -12.80
C GLU A 200 8.87 -25.09 -11.46
N VAL A 201 9.61 -25.02 -10.34
CA VAL A 201 9.00 -24.99 -8.99
C VAL A 201 8.22 -23.71 -8.78
N LEU A 202 8.74 -22.55 -9.16
CA LEU A 202 8.03 -21.27 -9.03
C LEU A 202 6.79 -21.23 -9.94
N ARG A 203 6.85 -21.77 -11.15
CA ARG A 203 5.69 -21.91 -12.02
C ARG A 203 4.60 -22.73 -11.34
N ARG A 204 4.91 -23.94 -10.90
CA ARG A 204 3.95 -24.90 -10.35
C ARG A 204 3.41 -24.48 -8.98
N GLU A 205 4.26 -23.99 -8.08
CA GLU A 205 3.90 -23.76 -6.66
C GLU A 205 3.52 -22.32 -6.35
N VAL A 206 3.97 -21.35 -7.16
CA VAL A 206 3.70 -19.92 -6.91
C VAL A 206 2.74 -19.35 -7.94
N ILE A 207 3.00 -19.51 -9.24
CA ILE A 207 2.25 -18.82 -10.29
C ILE A 207 0.90 -19.52 -10.53
N LEU A 208 0.90 -20.78 -10.93
CA LEU A 208 -0.33 -21.47 -11.34
C LEU A 208 -1.43 -21.49 -10.27
N PRO A 209 -1.13 -21.65 -8.96
CA PRO A 209 -2.18 -21.64 -7.94
C PRO A 209 -2.83 -20.27 -7.69
N VAL A 210 -2.21 -19.17 -8.17
CA VAL A 210 -2.72 -17.80 -8.01
C VAL A 210 -3.57 -17.37 -9.21
N LEU A 211 -3.25 -17.86 -10.39
CA LEU A 211 -3.93 -17.42 -11.62
C LEU A 211 -5.34 -18.05 -11.72
N PRO A 212 -6.40 -17.25 -11.95
CA PRO A 212 -7.75 -17.79 -12.16
C PRO A 212 -7.82 -18.55 -13.48
N PRO A 213 -8.28 -19.84 -13.44
CA PRO A 213 -8.35 -20.69 -14.65
C PRO A 213 -9.14 -20.07 -15.80
N ALA A 214 -10.24 -19.37 -15.50
CA ALA A 214 -11.09 -18.72 -16.50
C ALA A 214 -10.39 -17.61 -17.33
N LEU A 215 -9.22 -17.14 -16.91
CA LEU A 215 -8.45 -16.11 -17.61
C LEU A 215 -7.12 -16.63 -18.18
N THR A 216 -6.93 -17.95 -18.17
CA THR A 216 -5.70 -18.64 -18.62
C THR A 216 -5.98 -19.75 -19.62
N ASP A 217 -7.12 -19.72 -20.33
CA ASP A 217 -7.45 -20.64 -21.41
C ASP A 217 -6.37 -20.66 -22.51
N GLU A 218 -5.81 -19.49 -22.81
CA GLU A 218 -4.53 -19.36 -23.51
C GLU A 218 -3.43 -19.19 -22.46
N GLU A 219 -2.40 -20.06 -22.49
CA GLU A 219 -1.30 -20.00 -21.53
C GLU A 219 -0.59 -18.63 -21.60
N PRO A 220 -0.47 -17.88 -20.47
CA PRO A 220 0.20 -16.60 -20.45
C PRO A 220 1.70 -16.75 -20.67
N LEU A 221 2.35 -15.74 -21.19
CA LEU A 221 3.81 -15.67 -21.24
C LEU A 221 4.38 -15.57 -19.82
N LEU A 222 5.21 -16.53 -19.43
CA LEU A 222 5.82 -16.57 -18.11
C LEU A 222 7.31 -16.22 -18.17
N TYR A 223 7.69 -15.13 -17.50
CA TYR A 223 9.07 -14.70 -17.35
C TYR A 223 9.51 -14.87 -15.88
N ILE A 224 10.18 -15.99 -15.57
CA ILE A 224 10.64 -16.32 -14.23
C ILE A 224 12.15 -16.13 -14.16
N ASN A 225 12.62 -15.19 -13.34
CA ASN A 225 14.02 -14.75 -13.32
C ASN A 225 14.59 -14.64 -14.74
N PRO A 226 14.07 -13.71 -15.57
CA PRO A 226 14.42 -13.65 -17.01
C PRO A 226 15.91 -13.40 -17.25
N THR A 227 16.59 -12.70 -16.34
CA THR A 227 18.04 -12.47 -16.38
C THR A 227 18.86 -13.70 -15.94
N GLY A 228 18.19 -14.76 -15.45
CA GLY A 228 18.82 -15.99 -14.95
C GLY A 228 19.04 -15.96 -13.45
N ARG A 229 20.26 -15.72 -12.99
CA ARG A 229 20.65 -15.75 -11.58
C ARG A 229 20.23 -14.46 -10.86
N PHE A 230 19.54 -14.60 -9.71
CA PHE A 230 19.20 -13.49 -8.82
C PHE A 230 19.59 -13.84 -7.38
N VAL A 231 20.88 -13.74 -7.06
CA VAL A 231 21.46 -14.06 -5.75
C VAL A 231 21.75 -12.77 -4.97
N LEU A 232 22.36 -11.78 -5.63
CA LEU A 232 22.55 -10.45 -5.05
C LEU A 232 21.25 -9.67 -5.20
N GLY A 233 20.59 -9.41 -4.12
CA GLY A 233 19.31 -8.66 -4.05
C GLY A 233 19.19 -7.97 -2.70
N GLY A 234 18.00 -7.45 -2.39
CA GLY A 234 17.79 -6.63 -1.23
C GLY A 234 18.64 -5.36 -1.26
N PRO A 235 18.92 -4.73 -0.11
CA PRO A 235 19.68 -3.47 -0.03
C PRO A 235 21.09 -3.52 -0.61
N ALA A 236 21.70 -4.69 -0.73
CA ALA A 236 22.98 -4.84 -1.41
C ALA A 236 22.87 -4.82 -2.94
N GLY A 237 21.72 -5.11 -3.49
CA GLY A 237 21.47 -5.07 -4.92
C GLY A 237 20.91 -3.73 -5.40
N ASP A 238 20.09 -3.10 -4.59
CA ASP A 238 19.43 -1.82 -4.89
C ASP A 238 19.11 -1.06 -3.59
N ALA A 239 19.21 0.27 -3.63
CA ALA A 239 18.83 1.10 -2.50
C ALA A 239 17.31 1.25 -2.39
N GLY A 240 16.80 1.29 -1.16
CA GLY A 240 15.39 1.51 -0.86
C GLY A 240 15.11 2.83 -0.18
N LEU A 241 13.92 3.36 -0.42
CA LEU A 241 13.37 4.52 0.28
C LEU A 241 11.87 4.32 0.55
N THR A 242 11.39 4.97 1.60
CA THR A 242 9.96 5.08 1.91
C THR A 242 9.18 5.67 0.73
N GLY A 243 7.97 5.17 0.49
CA GLY A 243 7.03 5.76 -0.46
C GLY A 243 7.30 5.53 -1.94
N ARG A 244 8.30 4.74 -2.32
CA ARG A 244 8.61 4.46 -3.73
C ARG A 244 7.73 3.38 -4.37
N LYS A 245 6.77 2.80 -3.63
CA LYS A 245 5.82 1.79 -4.11
C LYS A 245 4.36 2.22 -3.93
N ALA A 246 4.10 3.53 -3.85
CA ALA A 246 2.77 4.09 -3.59
C ALA A 246 1.70 3.64 -4.61
N VAL A 247 2.03 3.55 -5.90
CA VAL A 247 1.10 3.08 -6.94
C VAL A 247 0.78 1.59 -6.75
N SER A 248 1.78 0.78 -6.41
CA SER A 248 1.60 -0.66 -6.11
C SER A 248 0.77 -0.88 -4.84
N ASP A 249 0.94 -0.03 -3.84
CA ASP A 249 0.18 -0.07 -2.58
C ASP A 249 -1.28 0.36 -2.74
N ALA A 250 -1.58 1.12 -3.81
CA ALA A 250 -2.91 1.59 -4.11
C ALA A 250 -3.59 0.70 -5.16
N TYR A 251 -3.67 1.14 -6.41
CA TYR A 251 -4.51 0.50 -7.43
C TYR A 251 -3.73 0.02 -8.66
N GLY A 252 -2.39 -0.03 -8.59
CA GLY A 252 -1.53 -0.61 -9.63
C GLY A 252 -1.60 0.08 -10.99
N GLY A 253 -1.93 1.38 -11.04
CA GLY A 253 -2.05 2.14 -12.28
C GLY A 253 -3.45 2.11 -12.93
N ALA A 254 -4.44 1.46 -12.29
CA ALA A 254 -5.84 1.47 -12.76
C ALA A 254 -6.56 2.79 -12.46
N ALA A 255 -6.05 3.60 -11.54
CA ALA A 255 -6.58 4.88 -11.11
C ALA A 255 -5.46 5.92 -11.02
N HIS A 256 -5.84 7.19 -10.91
CA HIS A 256 -4.90 8.25 -10.59
C HIS A 256 -4.31 8.07 -9.18
N HIS A 257 -3.19 8.72 -8.92
CA HIS A 257 -2.54 8.75 -7.62
C HIS A 257 -2.08 10.17 -7.30
N GLY A 258 -2.35 10.65 -6.08
CA GLY A 258 -1.95 11.99 -5.66
C GLY A 258 -0.44 12.17 -5.42
N GLY A 259 0.32 11.08 -5.41
CA GLY A 259 1.78 11.07 -5.26
C GLY A 259 2.29 10.94 -3.82
N GLY A 260 1.45 11.18 -2.82
CA GLY A 260 1.84 11.11 -1.41
C GLY A 260 2.10 9.67 -0.93
N SER A 261 3.21 9.48 -0.20
CA SER A 261 3.48 8.24 0.51
C SER A 261 2.55 8.09 1.71
N LEU A 262 2.15 6.84 2.01
CA LEU A 262 1.37 6.51 3.20
C LEU A 262 2.29 6.21 4.39
N ALA A 263 3.35 5.42 4.19
CA ALA A 263 4.20 4.88 5.22
C ALA A 263 4.86 5.96 6.08
N GLY A 264 5.01 5.71 7.38
CA GLY A 264 5.65 6.58 8.35
C GLY A 264 4.84 7.79 8.80
N LYS A 265 3.66 8.03 8.21
CA LYS A 265 2.82 9.21 8.47
C LYS A 265 1.71 8.90 9.46
N ASP A 266 1.58 9.72 10.52
CA ASP A 266 0.45 9.67 11.43
C ASP A 266 -0.85 10.13 10.76
N SER A 267 -1.98 9.90 11.42
CA SER A 267 -3.31 10.13 10.87
C SER A 267 -3.68 11.60 10.58
N THR A 268 -2.89 12.57 11.01
CA THR A 268 -3.14 13.99 10.66
C THR A 268 -2.66 14.33 9.24
N LYS A 269 -1.81 13.50 8.65
CA LYS A 269 -1.35 13.64 7.27
C LYS A 269 -2.41 13.11 6.32
N MET A 270 -2.96 13.99 5.50
CA MET A 270 -4.07 13.66 4.61
C MET A 270 -3.68 12.69 3.48
N ASP A 271 -2.41 12.63 3.11
CA ASP A 271 -1.91 11.58 2.20
C ASP A 271 -2.38 10.18 2.62
N ARG A 272 -2.40 9.89 3.92
CA ARG A 272 -2.85 8.62 4.48
C ARG A 272 -4.36 8.62 4.76
N THR A 273 -4.84 9.50 5.62
CA THR A 273 -6.23 9.54 6.07
C THR A 273 -7.20 9.85 4.96
N GLY A 274 -6.85 10.78 4.07
CA GLY A 274 -7.65 11.11 2.89
C GLY A 274 -7.68 10.00 1.86
N ALA A 275 -6.59 9.26 1.66
CA ALA A 275 -6.57 8.08 0.78
C ALA A 275 -7.50 6.98 1.31
N TYR A 276 -7.52 6.75 2.62
CA TYR A 276 -8.44 5.79 3.24
C TYR A 276 -9.91 6.23 3.09
N LEU A 277 -10.19 7.52 3.31
CA LEU A 277 -11.53 8.07 3.10
C LEU A 277 -11.96 7.95 1.64
N ALA A 278 -11.12 8.38 0.70
CA ALA A 278 -11.42 8.30 -0.73
C ALA A 278 -11.71 6.86 -1.18
N ARG A 279 -10.93 5.87 -0.68
CA ARG A 279 -11.21 4.44 -0.89
C ARG A 279 -12.58 4.04 -0.34
N TYR A 280 -12.89 4.45 0.88
CA TYR A 280 -14.16 4.15 1.51
C TYR A 280 -15.35 4.67 0.68
N LEU A 281 -15.26 5.90 0.19
CA LEU A 281 -16.29 6.52 -0.64
C LEU A 281 -16.46 5.78 -1.97
N ALA A 282 -15.38 5.59 -2.73
CA ALA A 282 -15.40 4.88 -4.00
C ALA A 282 -15.93 3.46 -3.87
N LYS A 283 -15.51 2.74 -2.83
CA LYS A 283 -15.93 1.37 -2.58
C LYS A 283 -17.43 1.28 -2.28
N ASN A 284 -17.97 2.20 -1.51
CA ASN A 284 -19.40 2.22 -1.19
C ASN A 284 -20.27 2.52 -2.41
N VAL A 285 -19.84 3.42 -3.31
CA VAL A 285 -20.53 3.68 -4.57
C VAL A 285 -20.66 2.41 -5.41
N VAL A 286 -19.56 1.68 -5.59
CA VAL A 286 -19.55 0.44 -6.39
C VAL A 286 -20.32 -0.69 -5.68
N ALA A 287 -20.17 -0.84 -4.36
CA ALA A 287 -20.87 -1.85 -3.58
C ALA A 287 -22.39 -1.64 -3.56
N ALA A 288 -22.85 -0.38 -3.58
CA ALA A 288 -24.27 -0.03 -3.70
C ALA A 288 -24.87 -0.28 -5.10
N GLY A 289 -24.06 -0.61 -6.08
CA GLY A 289 -24.49 -0.85 -7.44
C GLY A 289 -24.67 0.41 -8.27
N LEU A 290 -24.22 1.56 -7.78
CA LEU A 290 -24.38 2.84 -8.48
C LEU A 290 -23.41 3.02 -9.65
N ALA A 291 -22.33 2.25 -9.69
CA ALA A 291 -21.40 2.19 -10.82
C ALA A 291 -20.63 0.85 -10.82
N ASP A 292 -20.08 0.45 -11.97
CA ASP A 292 -19.18 -0.72 -12.05
C ASP A 292 -17.75 -0.37 -11.62
N ARG A 293 -17.37 0.89 -11.75
CA ARG A 293 -16.11 1.45 -11.27
C ARG A 293 -16.30 2.91 -10.87
N CYS A 294 -15.56 3.30 -9.84
CA CYS A 294 -15.66 4.66 -9.32
C CYS A 294 -14.29 5.10 -8.82
N GLU A 295 -13.87 6.29 -9.22
CA GLU A 295 -12.76 7.05 -8.66
C GLU A 295 -13.31 8.25 -7.91
N VAL A 296 -12.87 8.43 -6.68
CA VAL A 296 -13.13 9.61 -5.85
C VAL A 296 -11.82 10.33 -5.60
N GLN A 297 -11.79 11.61 -5.91
CA GLN A 297 -10.63 12.45 -5.62
C GLN A 297 -11.02 13.50 -4.57
N LEU A 298 -10.22 13.59 -3.51
CA LEU A 298 -10.33 14.57 -2.46
C LEU A 298 -9.12 15.49 -2.51
N ALA A 299 -9.33 16.80 -2.39
CA ALA A 299 -8.25 17.76 -2.21
C ALA A 299 -8.41 18.50 -0.90
N TYR A 300 -7.32 18.66 -0.15
CA TYR A 300 -7.28 19.42 1.09
C TYR A 300 -6.26 20.54 1.01
N ALA A 301 -6.46 21.57 1.83
CA ALA A 301 -5.49 22.64 2.05
C ALA A 301 -5.05 22.63 3.52
N ILE A 302 -3.77 22.90 3.75
CA ILE A 302 -3.19 22.93 5.08
C ILE A 302 -4.00 23.85 6.03
N GLY A 303 -4.32 23.36 7.21
CA GLY A 303 -5.05 24.10 8.24
C GLY A 303 -6.56 24.21 8.03
N LEU A 304 -7.11 23.75 6.88
CA LEU A 304 -8.56 23.71 6.68
C LEU A 304 -9.11 22.33 7.06
N ALA A 305 -10.29 22.32 7.67
CA ALA A 305 -10.96 21.08 8.07
C ALA A 305 -11.73 20.47 6.88
N ASP A 306 -12.47 21.28 6.14
CA ASP A 306 -13.23 20.78 5.01
C ASP A 306 -12.33 20.58 3.77
N PRO A 307 -12.60 19.55 2.93
CA PRO A 307 -11.93 19.43 1.64
C PRO A 307 -12.24 20.65 0.75
N VAL A 308 -11.24 21.10 0.00
CA VAL A 308 -11.42 22.21 -0.96
C VAL A 308 -12.05 21.73 -2.28
N SER A 309 -12.04 20.43 -2.52
CA SER A 309 -12.65 19.81 -3.70
C SER A 309 -12.94 18.33 -3.46
N VAL A 310 -14.12 17.91 -3.91
CA VAL A 310 -14.52 16.51 -4.02
C VAL A 310 -14.94 16.25 -5.47
N SER A 311 -14.32 15.29 -6.13
CA SER A 311 -14.75 14.90 -7.46
C SER A 311 -14.97 13.39 -7.56
N VAL A 312 -15.92 13.00 -8.40
CA VAL A 312 -16.28 11.61 -8.67
C VAL A 312 -16.17 11.39 -10.18
N ASN A 313 -15.62 10.24 -10.56
CA ASN A 313 -15.60 9.77 -11.94
C ASN A 313 -16.02 8.30 -11.96
N THR A 314 -17.15 8.00 -12.55
CA THR A 314 -17.65 6.63 -12.75
C THR A 314 -17.25 6.05 -14.10
N PHE A 315 -16.45 6.77 -14.89
CA PHE A 315 -15.98 6.35 -16.22
C PHE A 315 -17.14 5.98 -17.17
N GLY A 316 -18.27 6.65 -17.03
CA GLY A 316 -19.47 6.40 -17.83
C GLY A 316 -20.24 5.13 -17.45
N THR A 317 -19.94 4.50 -16.32
CA THR A 317 -20.66 3.32 -15.80
C THR A 317 -21.69 3.67 -14.72
N GLY A 318 -21.79 4.96 -14.36
CA GLY A 318 -22.67 5.46 -13.32
C GLY A 318 -24.15 5.36 -13.69
N MET A 319 -24.99 4.94 -12.72
CA MET A 319 -26.44 4.97 -12.83
C MET A 319 -27.01 6.40 -12.72
N ILE A 320 -26.27 7.27 -12.04
CA ILE A 320 -26.56 8.70 -11.90
C ILE A 320 -25.32 9.51 -12.31
N ARG A 321 -25.51 10.82 -12.52
CA ARG A 321 -24.40 11.69 -12.94
C ARG A 321 -23.35 11.81 -11.84
N ASP A 322 -22.09 11.88 -12.25
CA ASP A 322 -20.93 11.99 -11.35
C ASP A 322 -21.02 13.21 -10.43
N GLU A 323 -21.50 14.35 -10.94
CA GLU A 323 -21.68 15.57 -10.14
C GLU A 323 -22.76 15.38 -9.06
N THR A 324 -23.81 14.62 -9.35
CA THR A 324 -24.86 14.33 -8.36
C THR A 324 -24.33 13.44 -7.24
N LEU A 325 -23.48 12.46 -7.57
CA LEU A 325 -22.79 11.64 -6.58
C LEU A 325 -21.83 12.47 -5.72
N ALA A 326 -21.03 13.34 -6.33
CA ALA A 326 -20.09 14.20 -5.62
C ALA A 326 -20.80 15.08 -4.58
N VAL A 327 -21.85 15.81 -5.01
CA VAL A 327 -22.66 16.65 -4.11
C VAL A 327 -23.30 15.83 -2.98
N TRP A 328 -23.83 14.65 -3.31
CA TRP A 328 -24.42 13.80 -2.27
C TRP A 328 -23.39 13.35 -1.23
N LEU A 329 -22.18 12.98 -1.67
CA LEU A 329 -21.09 12.58 -0.76
C LEU A 329 -20.66 13.75 0.14
N GLU A 330 -20.55 14.97 -0.41
CA GLU A 330 -20.23 16.19 0.35
C GLU A 330 -21.29 16.49 1.42
N ASP A 331 -22.57 16.36 1.08
CA ASP A 331 -23.68 16.67 1.99
C ASP A 331 -23.91 15.63 3.09
N HIS A 332 -23.51 14.36 2.88
CA HIS A 332 -23.89 13.24 3.76
C HIS A 332 -22.72 12.55 4.44
N VAL A 333 -21.48 12.83 4.05
CA VAL A 333 -20.29 12.24 4.69
C VAL A 333 -19.41 13.34 5.25
N ASP A 334 -19.24 13.35 6.56
CA ASP A 334 -18.30 14.28 7.21
C ASP A 334 -16.87 13.85 6.86
N MET A 335 -16.19 14.67 6.05
CA MET A 335 -14.87 14.42 5.49
C MET A 335 -13.76 15.14 6.26
N ARG A 336 -14.10 15.83 7.38
CA ARG A 336 -13.12 16.57 8.17
C ARG A 336 -12.11 15.63 8.81
N PRO A 337 -10.80 15.95 8.79
CA PRO A 337 -9.73 15.05 9.23
C PRO A 337 -9.96 14.42 10.59
N GLY A 338 -10.26 15.22 11.61
CA GLY A 338 -10.45 14.70 12.97
C GLY A 338 -11.67 13.79 13.12
N VAL A 339 -12.73 14.00 12.33
CA VAL A 339 -13.90 13.12 12.31
C VAL A 339 -13.54 11.79 11.67
N VAL A 340 -12.82 11.81 10.55
CA VAL A 340 -12.36 10.61 9.84
C VAL A 340 -11.39 9.80 10.70
N ILE A 341 -10.45 10.46 11.38
CA ILE A 341 -9.51 9.84 12.32
C ILE A 341 -10.26 9.06 13.40
N ARG A 342 -11.27 9.66 14.01
CA ARG A 342 -12.11 8.99 15.02
C ARG A 342 -12.92 7.85 14.43
N ARG A 343 -13.60 8.09 13.30
CA ARG A 343 -14.45 7.11 12.62
C ARG A 343 -13.69 5.84 12.26
N PHE A 344 -12.47 5.99 11.79
CA PHE A 344 -11.62 4.86 11.38
C PHE A 344 -10.70 4.36 12.50
N GLY A 345 -10.61 5.07 13.62
CA GLY A 345 -9.76 4.70 14.76
C GLY A 345 -8.28 4.70 14.41
N LEU A 346 -7.82 5.75 13.72
CA LEU A 346 -6.49 5.85 13.13
C LEU A 346 -5.38 6.24 14.14
N THR A 347 -5.70 6.39 15.40
CA THR A 347 -4.70 6.61 16.47
C THR A 347 -4.20 5.31 17.11
N ARG A 348 -4.59 4.15 16.53
CA ARG A 348 -4.16 2.83 16.99
C ARG A 348 -2.93 2.34 16.22
N PRO A 349 -2.08 1.48 16.80
CA PRO A 349 -0.94 0.89 16.12
C PRO A 349 -1.40 -0.22 15.15
N ILE A 350 -1.76 0.16 13.92
CA ILE A 350 -2.34 -0.73 12.90
C ILE A 350 -1.60 -0.68 11.56
N TYR A 351 -0.49 0.05 11.48
CA TYR A 351 0.08 0.47 10.20
C TYR A 351 1.13 -0.47 9.63
N ARG A 352 2.03 -1.01 10.46
CA ARG A 352 3.09 -1.94 10.01
C ARG A 352 2.56 -3.13 9.21
N GLY A 353 1.42 -3.70 9.66
CA GLY A 353 0.79 -4.83 8.96
C GLY A 353 0.25 -4.49 7.57
N LEU A 354 0.00 -3.22 7.28
CA LEU A 354 -0.52 -2.71 6.01
C LEU A 354 0.60 -2.29 5.04
N ALA A 355 1.78 -1.98 5.56
CA ALA A 355 2.89 -1.41 4.81
C ALA A 355 3.41 -2.30 3.67
N THR A 356 3.29 -3.62 3.79
CA THR A 356 3.90 -4.57 2.84
C THR A 356 3.16 -4.66 1.52
N TYR A 357 1.83 -4.81 1.55
CA TYR A 357 1.01 -5.11 0.37
C TYR A 357 -0.11 -4.09 0.15
N GLY A 358 0.07 -2.90 0.70
CA GLY A 358 -0.90 -1.82 0.66
C GLY A 358 -2.08 -2.00 1.62
N PRO A 359 -2.82 -0.90 1.92
CA PRO A 359 -3.90 -0.89 2.91
C PRO A 359 -5.26 -1.28 2.34
N PHE A 360 -5.37 -1.61 1.06
CA PHE A 360 -6.65 -1.82 0.37
C PHE A 360 -6.88 -3.28 -0.02
N GLY A 361 -8.14 -3.61 -0.31
CA GLY A 361 -8.55 -4.93 -0.74
C GLY A 361 -8.37 -5.98 0.34
N GLU A 362 -7.80 -7.14 -0.03
CA GLU A 362 -7.64 -8.26 0.90
C GLU A 362 -6.74 -7.93 2.09
N ASN A 363 -5.66 -7.16 1.87
CA ASN A 363 -4.74 -6.78 2.95
C ASN A 363 -5.38 -5.80 3.94
N GLY A 364 -6.30 -4.98 3.46
CA GLY A 364 -7.12 -4.08 4.29
C GLY A 364 -8.39 -4.73 4.86
N ARG A 365 -8.62 -6.03 4.65
CA ARG A 365 -9.84 -6.71 5.11
C ARG A 365 -10.06 -6.50 6.61
N GLY A 366 -11.25 -6.05 6.97
CA GLY A 366 -11.63 -5.72 8.35
C GLY A 366 -11.28 -4.31 8.78
N MET A 367 -10.53 -3.56 8.00
CA MET A 367 -10.26 -2.15 8.27
C MET A 367 -11.51 -1.29 8.01
N PRO A 368 -11.71 -0.21 8.77
CA PRO A 368 -12.91 0.63 8.66
C PRO A 368 -13.16 1.20 7.26
N TRP A 369 -12.12 1.54 6.52
CA TRP A 369 -12.23 2.09 5.17
C TRP A 369 -12.57 1.05 4.08
N GLU A 370 -12.55 -0.23 4.43
CA GLU A 370 -13.01 -1.31 3.55
C GLU A 370 -14.48 -1.73 3.79
N ARG A 371 -15.18 -1.08 4.75
CA ARG A 371 -16.60 -1.32 5.00
C ARG A 371 -17.46 -0.75 3.87
N THR A 372 -18.63 -1.38 3.68
CA THR A 372 -19.65 -0.99 2.67
C THR A 372 -20.96 -0.67 3.40
N ASP A 373 -20.94 0.32 4.27
CA ASP A 373 -22.01 0.66 5.21
C ASP A 373 -22.68 2.03 4.94
N LEU A 374 -22.28 2.76 3.90
CA LEU A 374 -23.01 3.95 3.45
C LEU A 374 -24.39 3.57 2.88
N ARG A 375 -25.40 4.38 3.18
CA ARG A 375 -26.77 4.18 2.73
C ARG A 375 -27.14 5.27 1.73
N PHE A 376 -27.17 4.92 0.47
CA PHE A 376 -27.61 5.80 -0.59
C PHE A 376 -29.15 5.82 -0.69
N PRO A 377 -29.75 6.92 -1.18
CA PRO A 377 -31.19 6.99 -1.43
C PRO A 377 -31.67 5.94 -2.42
N ALA A 378 -32.86 5.38 -2.17
CA ALA A 378 -33.42 4.34 -3.04
C ALA A 378 -33.75 4.84 -4.48
N GLN A 379 -33.83 6.15 -4.68
CA GLN A 379 -34.04 6.76 -5.99
C GLN A 379 -32.74 6.92 -6.82
N PHE A 380 -31.59 6.61 -6.25
CA PHE A 380 -30.33 6.53 -6.96
C PHE A 380 -30.18 5.15 -7.61
#